data_b3fafab62dab5b29b925ee3e410b0df9
#
_entry.id   b3fafab62dab5b29b925ee3e410b0df9
#
_cell.length_a   1.000
_cell.length_b   1.000
_cell.length_c   1.000
_cell.angle_alpha   90.00
_cell.angle_beta   90.00
_cell.angle_gamma   90.00
#
_symmetry.space_group_name_H-M   'P 1'
#
loop_
_entity.id
_entity.type
_entity.pdbx_description
1 polymer ?
#
loop_
_entity_poly.entity_id
_entity_poly.type
_entity_poly.pdbx_seq_one_letter_code
_entity_poly.pdbx_strand_id
1 'polypeptide(L)'
;MSKALPVWEPEDQQFWDATGKKVAFRNLWISIPNLLMAFGVWIYWSIIINVMQGLHDGDASLYAFTGADGQPLSGPAYQALLYTLPAVAGLAGATLRIPNSFMIAVCGGRNVKFMTTLLLVLPALGTGLALQNPQTPFFTFVVLASLCGIGGGAFASSMSNISFFFPKRMQGLSLGLNAGLGNLGVSVFQFAIPWVITFGLFGGPSFPLKGNPVWIQNAGLVWVPILIVLAILAFFFMNNLAQHKVGSTATAVGTYLWLELLGYVGVAVSVGLLLLSKSWALSPGMEVAATLANVLIAIVVTMLLMRFATPSSTRESLRKQFAIFSLKHNWIMTYLYVMTFGSFIGYASAFPKLLKDVFGYIHVDASGNPLAQAIVNPDAPDVLKYAFLGAAMGAAIRPVGGWLSDKLGGARVTQWSTVVMIGAALASAWVIQKANTSPHPETWFVPFLSLFILLFATTGIGNGSTFRMIAVIFPKELAGPVLGWTSAVAAYGAFLIPTIFAMQIKAGKPEYALYGFAVYYVTCLALNWWYYARKNAEVPC
;
A
#
# COMPACT_ATOMS: atom_id res chain seq x y z
N MET A 1 32.71 4.43 10.05
CA MET A 1 33.15 5.53 9.16
C MET A 1 31.99 5.96 8.29
N SER A 2 31.67 7.26 8.27
CA SER A 2 30.60 7.79 7.41
C SER A 2 31.01 7.63 5.95
N LYS A 3 30.26 6.85 5.14
CA LYS A 3 30.43 6.78 3.69
C LYS A 3 29.69 7.93 3.00
N ALA A 4 29.81 9.16 3.54
CA ALA A 4 29.31 10.35 2.87
C ALA A 4 30.22 10.67 1.68
N LEU A 5 29.63 10.90 0.53
CA LEU A 5 30.34 11.36 -0.66
C LEU A 5 30.57 12.88 -0.51
N PRO A 6 31.82 13.35 -0.50
CA PRO A 6 32.13 14.75 -0.23
C PRO A 6 31.66 15.68 -1.36
N VAL A 7 31.68 15.18 -2.61
CA VAL A 7 31.24 15.90 -3.81
C VAL A 7 30.24 15.03 -4.56
N TRP A 8 29.12 15.64 -5.00
CA TRP A 8 28.13 14.94 -5.79
C TRP A 8 27.49 15.89 -6.81
N GLU A 9 27.97 15.81 -8.05
CA GLU A 9 27.59 16.67 -9.17
C GLU A 9 27.07 15.84 -10.36
N PRO A 10 25.88 15.23 -10.26
CA PRO A 10 25.38 14.32 -11.28
C PRO A 10 25.04 15.00 -12.60
N GLU A 11 24.88 16.33 -12.63
CA GLU A 11 24.65 17.10 -13.87
C GLU A 11 25.93 17.32 -14.65
N ASP A 12 27.13 17.30 -14.01
CA ASP A 12 28.42 17.35 -14.70
C ASP A 12 28.65 16.01 -15.42
N GLN A 13 28.86 16.10 -16.75
CA GLN A 13 29.01 14.93 -17.61
C GLN A 13 30.32 14.19 -17.32
N GLN A 14 31.42 14.90 -17.03
CA GLN A 14 32.72 14.27 -16.75
C GLN A 14 32.67 13.52 -15.41
N PHE A 15 32.15 14.16 -14.38
CA PHE A 15 31.91 13.52 -13.08
C PHE A 15 30.99 12.28 -13.21
N TRP A 16 29.91 12.44 -13.99
CA TRP A 16 28.95 11.35 -14.17
C TRP A 16 29.59 10.13 -14.82
N ASP A 17 30.32 10.30 -15.91
CA ASP A 17 30.92 9.20 -16.66
C ASP A 17 32.10 8.55 -15.89
N ALA A 18 32.89 9.35 -15.16
CA ALA A 18 34.03 8.87 -14.40
C ALA A 18 33.61 8.08 -13.14
N THR A 19 32.64 8.57 -12.37
CA THR A 19 32.33 8.04 -11.03
C THR A 19 30.84 8.00 -10.74
N GLY A 20 30.09 9.04 -11.10
CA GLY A 20 28.71 9.25 -10.69
C GLY A 20 27.78 8.11 -11.06
N LYS A 21 27.83 7.67 -12.32
CA LYS A 21 27.00 6.57 -12.87
C LYS A 21 27.13 5.28 -12.06
N LYS A 22 28.38 4.84 -11.79
CA LYS A 22 28.63 3.60 -11.03
C LYS A 22 28.06 3.65 -9.62
N VAL A 23 28.25 4.77 -8.93
CA VAL A 23 27.74 4.97 -7.57
C VAL A 23 26.22 5.08 -7.57
N ALA A 24 25.62 5.85 -8.47
CA ALA A 24 24.18 6.01 -8.57
C ALA A 24 23.47 4.67 -8.82
N PHE A 25 23.92 3.89 -9.80
CA PHE A 25 23.34 2.58 -10.11
C PHE A 25 23.55 1.58 -8.98
N ARG A 26 24.67 1.58 -8.26
CA ARG A 26 24.85 0.75 -7.07
C ARG A 26 23.80 1.09 -5.99
N ASN A 27 23.59 2.37 -5.70
CA ASN A 27 22.55 2.78 -4.75
C ASN A 27 21.15 2.38 -5.21
N LEU A 28 20.83 2.50 -6.51
CA LEU A 28 19.56 2.09 -7.10
C LEU A 28 19.33 0.57 -6.96
N TRP A 29 20.30 -0.25 -7.38
CA TRP A 29 20.15 -1.71 -7.37
C TRP A 29 20.09 -2.31 -5.96
N ILE A 30 20.63 -1.62 -4.95
CA ILE A 30 20.42 -2.00 -3.56
C ILE A 30 19.07 -1.48 -3.05
N SER A 31 18.64 -0.29 -3.48
CA SER A 31 17.37 0.31 -3.07
C SER A 31 16.17 -0.53 -3.52
N ILE A 32 16.19 -1.06 -4.74
CA ILE A 32 15.08 -1.82 -5.33
C ILE A 32 14.67 -3.03 -4.49
N PRO A 33 15.55 -4.02 -4.16
CA PRO A 33 15.14 -5.18 -3.37
C PRO A 33 14.73 -4.79 -1.94
N ASN A 34 15.35 -3.78 -1.34
CA ASN A 34 14.91 -3.26 -0.05
C ASN A 34 13.49 -2.69 -0.12
N LEU A 35 13.15 -1.98 -1.20
CA LEU A 35 11.81 -1.43 -1.39
C LEU A 35 10.80 -2.52 -1.73
N LEU A 36 11.19 -3.52 -2.51
CA LEU A 36 10.37 -4.70 -2.82
C LEU A 36 9.95 -5.42 -1.53
N MET A 37 10.91 -5.70 -0.64
CA MET A 37 10.63 -6.31 0.66
C MET A 37 9.73 -5.43 1.53
N ALA A 38 9.95 -4.11 1.50
CA ALA A 38 9.14 -3.17 2.25
C ALA A 38 7.66 -3.21 1.80
N PHE A 39 7.39 -3.20 0.50
CA PHE A 39 6.03 -3.34 -0.03
C PHE A 39 5.43 -4.71 0.28
N GLY A 40 6.22 -5.77 0.16
CA GLY A 40 5.78 -7.12 0.48
C GLY A 40 5.31 -7.25 1.92
N VAL A 41 6.15 -6.88 2.90
CA VAL A 41 5.80 -6.93 4.33
C VAL A 41 4.63 -5.98 4.66
N TRP A 42 4.53 -4.83 3.98
CA TRP A 42 3.41 -3.91 4.19
C TRP A 42 2.06 -4.54 3.84
N ILE A 43 2.00 -5.33 2.75
CA ILE A 43 0.74 -5.81 2.18
C ILE A 43 0.49 -7.32 2.42
N TYR A 44 1.42 -8.07 3.03
CA TYR A 44 1.27 -9.53 3.17
C TYR A 44 0.03 -9.97 3.96
N TRP A 45 -0.54 -9.10 4.83
CA TRP A 45 -1.80 -9.38 5.50
C TRP A 45 -2.95 -9.61 4.52
N SER A 46 -2.90 -9.03 3.32
CA SER A 46 -3.91 -9.26 2.27
C SER A 46 -4.03 -10.73 1.85
N ILE A 47 -2.98 -11.52 2.02
CA ILE A 47 -2.98 -12.95 1.71
C ILE A 47 -3.04 -13.83 2.97
N ILE A 48 -2.38 -13.43 4.06
CA ILE A 48 -2.36 -14.19 5.33
C ILE A 48 -3.77 -14.39 5.87
N ILE A 49 -4.63 -13.35 5.84
CA ILE A 49 -6.02 -13.45 6.31
C ILE A 49 -6.85 -14.47 5.53
N ASN A 50 -6.54 -14.73 4.26
CA ASN A 50 -7.24 -15.76 3.49
C ASN A 50 -6.85 -17.17 3.95
N VAL A 51 -5.58 -17.36 4.33
CA VAL A 51 -5.12 -18.63 4.91
C VAL A 51 -5.73 -18.83 6.29
N MET A 52 -5.71 -17.79 7.14
CA MET A 52 -6.38 -17.84 8.48
C MET A 52 -7.85 -18.19 8.35
N GLN A 53 -8.57 -17.53 7.44
CA GLN A 53 -9.98 -17.83 7.20
C GLN A 53 -10.18 -19.26 6.69
N GLY A 54 -9.34 -19.72 5.75
CA GLY A 54 -9.43 -21.09 5.25
C GLY A 54 -9.18 -22.16 6.32
N LEU A 55 -8.30 -21.88 7.27
CA LEU A 55 -8.06 -22.75 8.44
C LEU A 55 -9.26 -22.74 9.39
N HIS A 56 -9.83 -21.56 9.69
CA HIS A 56 -11.01 -21.42 10.52
C HIS A 56 -12.26 -22.05 9.89
N ASP A 57 -12.44 -21.94 8.58
CA ASP A 57 -13.55 -22.61 7.86
C ASP A 57 -13.45 -24.14 7.94
N GLY A 58 -12.23 -24.69 8.03
CA GLY A 58 -11.97 -26.14 8.19
C GLY A 58 -12.07 -26.62 9.63
N ASP A 59 -11.65 -25.79 10.57
CA ASP A 59 -11.71 -26.04 12.02
C ASP A 59 -11.95 -24.72 12.76
N ALA A 60 -13.18 -24.53 13.25
CA ALA A 60 -13.61 -23.30 13.92
C ALA A 60 -12.84 -23.00 15.23
N SER A 61 -12.04 -23.93 15.75
CA SER A 61 -11.17 -23.68 16.91
C SER A 61 -9.88 -22.94 16.53
N LEU A 62 -9.48 -22.97 15.25
CA LEU A 62 -8.29 -22.29 14.75
C LEU A 62 -8.60 -20.82 14.47
N TYR A 63 -7.80 -19.93 15.05
CA TYR A 63 -7.98 -18.47 14.91
C TYR A 63 -9.41 -18.01 15.24
N ALA A 64 -10.00 -18.58 16.27
CA ALA A 64 -11.32 -18.20 16.76
C ALA A 64 -11.25 -16.85 17.48
N PHE A 65 -11.95 -15.85 16.91
CA PHE A 65 -12.01 -14.51 17.50
C PHE A 65 -13.42 -14.23 18.02
N THR A 66 -13.49 -13.42 19.08
CA THR A 66 -14.74 -13.03 19.73
C THR A 66 -15.13 -11.60 19.35
N GLY A 67 -16.44 -11.36 19.28
CA GLY A 67 -16.99 -10.01 19.15
C GLY A 67 -16.90 -9.19 20.43
N ALA A 68 -17.37 -7.95 20.38
CA ALA A 68 -17.45 -7.08 21.57
C ALA A 68 -18.40 -7.61 22.65
N ASP A 69 -19.32 -8.47 22.28
CA ASP A 69 -20.26 -9.18 23.15
C ASP A 69 -19.69 -10.46 23.78
N GLY A 70 -18.41 -10.76 23.50
CA GLY A 70 -17.72 -11.97 23.98
C GLY A 70 -18.12 -13.26 23.25
N GLN A 71 -19.00 -13.19 22.24
CA GLN A 71 -19.42 -14.37 21.47
C GLN A 71 -18.44 -14.66 20.33
N PRO A 72 -18.23 -15.94 19.96
CA PRO A 72 -17.43 -16.30 18.80
C PRO A 72 -18.01 -15.69 17.52
N LEU A 73 -17.14 -15.05 16.73
CA LEU A 73 -17.52 -14.49 15.43
C LEU A 73 -17.53 -15.58 14.36
N SER A 74 -18.52 -15.51 13.47
CA SER A 74 -18.64 -16.39 12.30
C SER A 74 -19.20 -15.63 11.10
N GLY A 75 -19.13 -16.26 9.91
CA GLY A 75 -19.71 -15.71 8.69
C GLY A 75 -19.23 -14.29 8.34
N PRO A 76 -20.13 -13.40 7.89
CA PRO A 76 -19.76 -12.04 7.43
C PRO A 76 -19.09 -11.18 8.49
N ALA A 77 -19.44 -11.36 9.78
CA ALA A 77 -18.83 -10.62 10.88
C ALA A 77 -17.34 -11.01 11.07
N TYR A 78 -17.03 -12.30 11.01
CA TYR A 78 -15.66 -12.81 11.05
C TYR A 78 -14.86 -12.34 9.83
N GLN A 79 -15.46 -12.43 8.63
CA GLN A 79 -14.85 -11.94 7.39
C GLN A 79 -14.50 -10.45 7.49
N ALA A 80 -15.43 -9.62 7.95
CA ALA A 80 -15.22 -8.18 8.14
C ALA A 80 -14.14 -7.88 9.20
N LEU A 81 -14.05 -8.72 10.27
CA LEU A 81 -12.98 -8.56 11.25
C LEU A 81 -11.62 -8.77 10.62
N LEU A 82 -11.43 -9.79 9.79
CA LEU A 82 -10.15 -10.08 9.15
C LEU A 82 -9.66 -8.94 8.24
N TYR A 83 -10.55 -8.21 7.56
CA TYR A 83 -10.18 -7.02 6.79
C TYR A 83 -9.54 -5.91 7.64
N THR A 84 -9.72 -5.94 8.96
CA THR A 84 -9.09 -4.97 9.86
C THR A 84 -7.56 -5.03 9.77
N LEU A 85 -6.96 -6.21 9.58
CA LEU A 85 -5.49 -6.35 9.55
C LEU A 85 -4.85 -5.65 8.35
N PRO A 86 -5.24 -5.92 7.08
CA PRO A 86 -4.72 -5.17 5.94
C PRO A 86 -5.12 -3.68 6.00
N ALA A 87 -6.30 -3.34 6.55
CA ALA A 87 -6.71 -1.94 6.71
C ALA A 87 -5.81 -1.20 7.71
N VAL A 88 -5.49 -1.80 8.86
CA VAL A 88 -4.57 -1.23 9.86
C VAL A 88 -3.15 -1.11 9.29
N ALA A 89 -2.65 -2.12 8.59
CA ALA A 89 -1.35 -2.03 7.91
C ALA A 89 -1.35 -0.90 6.88
N GLY A 90 -2.44 -0.75 6.11
CA GLY A 90 -2.64 0.34 5.15
C GLY A 90 -2.63 1.71 5.80
N LEU A 91 -3.39 1.88 6.89
CA LEU A 91 -3.47 3.11 7.68
C LEU A 91 -2.10 3.50 8.26
N ALA A 92 -1.40 2.55 8.88
CA ALA A 92 -0.08 2.75 9.44
C ALA A 92 0.95 3.13 8.36
N GLY A 93 0.95 2.42 7.22
CA GLY A 93 1.91 2.69 6.14
C GLY A 93 1.71 4.04 5.48
N ALA A 94 0.47 4.48 5.31
CA ALA A 94 0.16 5.80 4.80
C ALA A 94 0.59 6.90 5.77
N THR A 95 0.29 6.74 7.05
CA THR A 95 0.64 7.70 8.10
C THR A 95 2.16 7.83 8.25
N LEU A 96 2.90 6.72 8.31
CA LEU A 96 4.36 6.72 8.39
C LEU A 96 5.05 7.25 7.13
N ARG A 97 4.36 7.25 5.97
CA ARG A 97 4.90 7.87 4.75
C ARG A 97 5.06 9.38 4.89
N ILE A 98 4.24 10.03 5.73
CA ILE A 98 4.33 11.47 5.98
C ILE A 98 5.73 11.85 6.54
N PRO A 99 6.19 11.34 7.71
CA PRO A 99 7.53 11.64 8.19
C PRO A 99 8.62 11.14 7.22
N ASN A 100 8.45 9.97 6.61
CA ASN A 100 9.42 9.43 5.66
C ASN A 100 9.65 10.31 4.42
N SER A 101 8.69 11.15 4.04
CA SER A 101 8.86 12.11 2.93
C SER A 101 9.96 13.15 3.20
N PHE A 102 10.33 13.37 4.47
CA PHE A 102 11.24 14.43 4.89
C PHE A 102 12.55 13.91 5.52
N MET A 103 12.67 12.59 5.75
CA MET A 103 13.78 11.99 6.50
C MET A 103 15.12 12.05 5.79
N ILE A 104 15.15 12.01 4.44
CA ILE A 104 16.40 11.90 3.68
C ILE A 104 17.32 13.10 3.92
N ALA A 105 16.76 14.30 3.97
CA ALA A 105 17.51 15.53 4.18
C ALA A 105 18.18 15.63 5.57
N VAL A 106 17.62 14.94 6.57
CA VAL A 106 18.07 15.03 7.97
C VAL A 106 18.77 13.77 8.49
N CYS A 107 18.44 12.59 7.94
CA CYS A 107 19.00 11.32 8.38
C CYS A 107 19.98 10.69 7.38
N GLY A 108 19.94 11.11 6.10
CA GLY A 108 20.73 10.54 5.01
C GLY A 108 20.15 9.22 4.47
N GLY A 109 20.24 9.05 3.15
CA GLY A 109 19.55 7.98 2.43
C GLY A 109 19.98 6.58 2.82
N ARG A 110 21.29 6.34 3.00
CA ARG A 110 21.83 5.05 3.48
C ARG A 110 21.26 4.68 4.85
N ASN A 111 21.28 5.61 5.79
CA ASN A 111 20.85 5.36 7.16
C ASN A 111 19.35 5.07 7.22
N VAL A 112 18.54 5.85 6.51
CA VAL A 112 17.08 5.63 6.42
C VAL A 112 16.79 4.25 5.80
N LYS A 113 17.44 3.90 4.68
CA LYS A 113 17.21 2.61 4.01
C LYS A 113 17.58 1.44 4.92
N PHE A 114 18.74 1.50 5.57
CA PHE A 114 19.21 0.50 6.53
C PHE A 114 18.21 0.33 7.68
N MET A 115 17.84 1.43 8.36
CA MET A 115 16.95 1.38 9.51
C MET A 115 15.56 0.87 9.17
N THR A 116 14.98 1.37 8.07
CA THR A 116 13.67 0.92 7.61
C THR A 116 13.64 -0.59 7.35
N THR A 117 14.64 -1.10 6.62
CA THR A 117 14.70 -2.54 6.30
C THR A 117 14.98 -3.40 7.53
N LEU A 118 15.84 -2.93 8.44
CA LEU A 118 16.12 -3.64 9.69
C LEU A 118 14.86 -3.69 10.60
N LEU A 119 14.13 -2.60 10.71
CA LEU A 119 12.92 -2.56 11.53
C LEU A 119 11.80 -3.43 10.99
N LEU A 120 11.76 -3.72 9.67
CA LEU A 120 10.80 -4.67 9.10
C LEU A 120 10.99 -6.11 9.59
N VAL A 121 12.15 -6.43 10.18
CA VAL A 121 12.36 -7.72 10.86
C VAL A 121 11.38 -7.91 12.02
N LEU A 122 11.01 -6.83 12.74
CA LEU A 122 10.11 -6.90 13.88
C LEU A 122 8.71 -7.43 13.49
N PRO A 123 7.98 -6.82 12.53
CA PRO A 123 6.69 -7.35 12.13
C PRO A 123 6.80 -8.71 11.43
N ALA A 124 7.85 -8.96 10.63
CA ALA A 124 8.01 -10.24 9.94
C ALA A 124 8.21 -11.40 10.94
N LEU A 125 9.15 -11.26 11.88
CA LEU A 125 9.41 -12.23 12.94
C LEU A 125 8.20 -12.37 13.87
N GLY A 126 7.65 -11.24 14.34
CA GLY A 126 6.51 -11.24 15.25
C GLY A 126 5.28 -11.90 14.64
N THR A 127 4.97 -11.63 13.37
CA THR A 127 3.86 -12.28 12.66
C THR A 127 4.09 -13.78 12.53
N GLY A 128 5.30 -14.20 12.16
CA GLY A 128 5.62 -15.62 12.09
C GLY A 128 5.44 -16.34 13.43
N LEU A 129 5.93 -15.75 14.52
CA LEU A 129 5.79 -16.33 15.86
C LEU A 129 4.32 -16.34 16.33
N ALA A 130 3.58 -15.26 16.09
CA ALA A 130 2.17 -15.16 16.48
C ALA A 130 1.28 -16.17 15.73
N LEU A 131 1.58 -16.45 14.46
CA LEU A 131 0.84 -17.41 13.64
C LEU A 131 1.08 -18.89 14.03
N GLN A 132 2.11 -19.20 14.83
CA GLN A 132 2.30 -20.55 15.36
C GLN A 132 1.23 -20.97 16.39
N ASN A 133 0.63 -19.99 17.07
CA ASN A 133 -0.41 -20.24 18.05
C ASN A 133 -1.77 -19.73 17.56
N PRO A 134 -2.71 -20.62 17.19
CA PRO A 134 -4.03 -20.20 16.70
C PRO A 134 -4.90 -19.54 17.78
N GLN A 135 -4.48 -19.57 19.06
CA GLN A 135 -5.14 -18.86 20.17
C GLN A 135 -4.55 -17.46 20.41
N THR A 136 -3.64 -16.99 19.55
CA THR A 136 -3.10 -15.63 19.66
C THR A 136 -4.23 -14.60 19.59
N PRO A 137 -4.31 -13.65 20.56
CA PRO A 137 -5.35 -12.63 20.57
C PRO A 137 -5.32 -11.77 19.30
N PHE A 138 -6.50 -11.41 18.78
CA PHE A 138 -6.62 -10.60 17.57
C PHE A 138 -5.87 -9.26 17.69
N PHE A 139 -5.85 -8.66 18.89
CA PHE A 139 -5.11 -7.42 19.14
C PHE A 139 -3.60 -7.53 18.87
N THR A 140 -3.00 -8.70 19.13
CA THR A 140 -1.58 -8.95 18.79
C THR A 140 -1.36 -8.82 17.28
N PHE A 141 -2.25 -9.37 16.47
CA PHE A 141 -2.19 -9.23 15.01
C PHE A 141 -2.41 -7.78 14.57
N VAL A 142 -3.27 -7.00 15.25
CA VAL A 142 -3.46 -5.56 15.00
C VAL A 142 -2.16 -4.78 15.24
N VAL A 143 -1.44 -5.06 16.34
CA VAL A 143 -0.14 -4.43 16.62
C VAL A 143 0.88 -4.79 15.55
N LEU A 144 0.98 -6.06 15.18
CA LEU A 144 1.90 -6.53 14.13
C LEU A 144 1.57 -5.93 12.76
N ALA A 145 0.29 -5.82 12.41
CA ALA A 145 -0.17 -5.15 11.21
C ALA A 145 0.19 -3.66 11.20
N SER A 146 0.08 -2.98 12.36
CA SER A 146 0.53 -1.60 12.51
C SER A 146 2.03 -1.45 12.27
N LEU A 147 2.85 -2.37 12.79
CA LEU A 147 4.31 -2.38 12.58
C LEU A 147 4.70 -2.59 11.11
N CYS A 148 3.89 -3.29 10.32
CA CYS A 148 4.10 -3.42 8.86
C CYS A 148 4.06 -2.07 8.13
N GLY A 149 3.46 -1.05 8.74
CA GLY A 149 3.41 0.31 8.21
C GLY A 149 4.77 0.92 7.89
N ILE A 150 5.86 0.50 8.56
CA ILE A 150 7.24 0.89 8.21
C ILE A 150 7.52 0.64 6.72
N GLY A 151 7.03 -0.48 6.19
CA GLY A 151 7.17 -0.82 4.76
C GLY A 151 6.43 0.16 3.85
N GLY A 152 5.23 0.60 4.25
CA GLY A 152 4.48 1.62 3.52
C GLY A 152 5.19 2.97 3.50
N GLY A 153 5.79 3.39 4.62
CA GLY A 153 6.59 4.60 4.75
C GLY A 153 7.80 4.62 3.83
N ALA A 154 8.47 3.49 3.66
CA ALA A 154 9.71 3.32 2.90
C ALA A 154 9.68 3.84 1.45
N PHE A 155 8.51 3.96 0.84
CA PHE A 155 8.40 4.43 -0.55
C PHE A 155 8.85 5.86 -0.71
N ALA A 156 8.34 6.77 0.12
CA ALA A 156 8.64 8.20 0.00
C ALA A 156 10.13 8.48 0.20
N SER A 157 10.74 7.91 1.24
CA SER A 157 12.17 8.06 1.50
C SER A 157 13.03 7.40 0.42
N SER A 158 12.61 6.25 -0.12
CA SER A 158 13.32 5.56 -1.20
C SER A 158 13.34 6.39 -2.49
N MET A 159 12.19 6.95 -2.90
CA MET A 159 12.07 7.77 -4.09
C MET A 159 12.90 9.05 -3.96
N SER A 160 12.77 9.74 -2.83
CA SER A 160 13.57 10.94 -2.53
C SER A 160 15.07 10.64 -2.58
N ASN A 161 15.52 9.55 -1.93
CA ASN A 161 16.94 9.19 -1.93
C ASN A 161 17.49 8.98 -3.35
N ILE A 162 16.81 8.18 -4.17
CA ILE A 162 17.28 7.86 -5.53
C ILE A 162 17.26 9.10 -6.43
N SER A 163 16.30 10.02 -6.27
CA SER A 163 16.26 11.24 -7.05
C SER A 163 17.52 12.11 -6.90
N PHE A 164 18.14 12.11 -5.72
CA PHE A 164 19.38 12.87 -5.49
C PHE A 164 20.61 12.27 -6.19
N PHE A 165 20.60 10.96 -6.47
CA PHE A 165 21.74 10.29 -7.10
C PHE A 165 21.78 10.45 -8.62
N PHE A 166 20.66 10.72 -9.28
CA PHE A 166 20.59 10.73 -10.74
C PHE A 166 20.44 12.12 -11.34
N PRO A 167 21.09 12.39 -12.52
CA PRO A 167 20.89 13.65 -13.23
C PRO A 167 19.45 13.76 -13.74
N LYS A 168 19.04 14.99 -14.01
CA LYS A 168 17.67 15.32 -14.47
C LYS A 168 17.23 14.46 -15.66
N ARG A 169 18.13 14.25 -16.64
CA ARG A 169 17.88 13.47 -17.85
C ARG A 169 17.60 11.98 -17.60
N MET A 170 17.93 11.45 -16.41
CA MET A 170 17.76 10.03 -16.05
C MET A 170 16.79 9.80 -14.88
N GLN A 171 16.20 10.84 -14.34
CA GLN A 171 15.28 10.69 -13.19
C GLN A 171 14.05 9.86 -13.53
N GLY A 172 13.47 10.03 -14.71
CA GLY A 172 12.34 9.21 -15.16
C GLY A 172 12.65 7.72 -15.13
N LEU A 173 13.80 7.34 -15.69
CA LEU A 173 14.27 5.95 -15.69
C LEU A 173 14.56 5.44 -14.28
N SER A 174 15.33 6.16 -13.48
CA SER A 174 15.78 5.71 -12.16
C SER A 174 14.63 5.61 -11.17
N LEU A 175 13.75 6.61 -11.14
CA LEU A 175 12.57 6.59 -10.28
C LEU A 175 11.53 5.56 -10.76
N GLY A 176 11.38 5.42 -12.08
CA GLY A 176 10.52 4.41 -12.70
C GLY A 176 10.97 2.99 -12.35
N LEU A 177 12.26 2.69 -12.41
CA LEU A 177 12.82 1.40 -11.98
C LEU A 177 12.63 1.17 -10.48
N ASN A 178 12.99 2.16 -9.65
CA ASN A 178 12.87 2.04 -8.19
C ASN A 178 11.40 1.84 -7.76
N ALA A 179 10.49 2.64 -8.30
CA ALA A 179 9.06 2.54 -8.00
C ALA A 179 8.43 1.28 -8.59
N GLY A 180 8.67 0.99 -9.88
CA GLY A 180 8.06 -0.13 -10.58
C GLY A 180 8.47 -1.47 -9.98
N LEU A 181 9.77 -1.74 -9.90
CA LEU A 181 10.29 -2.99 -9.35
C LEU A 181 10.04 -3.09 -7.83
N GLY A 182 10.07 -1.97 -7.10
CA GLY A 182 9.70 -1.96 -5.69
C GLY A 182 8.26 -2.38 -5.44
N ASN A 183 7.31 -1.84 -6.23
CA ASN A 183 5.89 -2.18 -6.10
C ASN A 183 5.55 -3.63 -6.48
N LEU A 184 6.41 -4.31 -7.27
CA LEU A 184 6.26 -5.75 -7.50
C LEU A 184 6.33 -6.58 -6.21
N GLY A 185 6.88 -6.02 -5.12
CA GLY A 185 6.89 -6.68 -3.80
C GLY A 185 5.51 -7.14 -3.35
N VAL A 186 4.44 -6.39 -3.67
CA VAL A 186 3.06 -6.78 -3.35
C VAL A 186 2.71 -8.12 -4.02
N SER A 187 2.89 -8.21 -5.33
CA SER A 187 2.56 -9.43 -6.07
C SER A 187 3.52 -10.57 -5.78
N VAL A 188 4.81 -10.28 -5.56
CA VAL A 188 5.81 -11.30 -5.17
C VAL A 188 5.41 -11.97 -3.86
N PHE A 189 5.00 -11.23 -2.85
CA PHE A 189 4.57 -11.81 -1.58
C PHE A 189 3.23 -12.55 -1.70
N GLN A 190 2.28 -12.00 -2.45
CA GLN A 190 1.00 -12.68 -2.71
C GLN A 190 1.17 -13.98 -3.49
N PHE A 191 2.19 -14.08 -4.35
CA PHE A 191 2.54 -15.31 -5.05
C PHE A 191 3.35 -16.26 -4.17
N ALA A 192 4.35 -15.76 -3.45
CA ALA A 192 5.30 -16.58 -2.71
C ALA A 192 4.73 -17.15 -1.40
N ILE A 193 3.86 -16.40 -0.68
CA ILE A 193 3.31 -16.85 0.60
C ILE A 193 2.55 -18.17 0.47
N PRO A 194 1.62 -18.36 -0.50
CA PRO A 194 0.95 -19.64 -0.69
C PRO A 194 1.90 -20.81 -0.90
N TRP A 195 3.06 -20.54 -1.49
CA TRP A 195 4.08 -21.55 -1.74
C TRP A 195 4.93 -21.82 -0.50
N VAL A 196 5.47 -20.78 0.18
CA VAL A 196 6.38 -20.98 1.32
C VAL A 196 5.71 -21.60 2.54
N ILE A 197 4.39 -21.46 2.68
CA ILE A 197 3.64 -22.08 3.78
C ILE A 197 3.47 -23.60 3.60
N THR A 198 3.77 -24.17 2.42
CA THR A 198 3.71 -25.62 2.18
C THR A 198 4.94 -26.36 2.67
N PHE A 199 5.98 -25.66 3.14
CA PHE A 199 7.24 -26.25 3.58
C PHE A 199 7.46 -26.10 5.09
N GLY A 200 7.95 -27.13 5.75
CA GLY A 200 8.32 -27.10 7.17
C GLY A 200 9.68 -26.46 7.45
N LEU A 201 9.96 -25.26 6.88
CA LEU A 201 11.32 -24.66 6.86
C LEU A 201 11.88 -24.30 8.24
N PHE A 202 11.05 -23.79 9.15
CA PHE A 202 11.49 -23.29 10.47
C PHE A 202 10.95 -24.15 11.62
N GLY A 203 10.38 -25.34 11.31
CA GLY A 203 9.70 -26.16 12.30
C GLY A 203 8.40 -25.51 12.80
N GLY A 204 7.94 -25.93 13.98
CA GLY A 204 6.68 -25.47 14.56
C GLY A 204 5.46 -26.23 14.02
N PRO A 205 4.25 -25.87 14.47
CA PRO A 205 3.03 -26.59 14.15
C PRO A 205 2.64 -26.41 12.68
N SER A 206 2.04 -27.47 12.11
CA SER A 206 1.34 -27.41 10.83
C SER A 206 -0.16 -27.56 11.09
N PHE A 207 -0.94 -26.91 10.22
CA PHE A 207 -2.41 -26.95 10.28
C PHE A 207 -2.98 -27.48 8.98
N PRO A 208 -4.09 -28.22 8.99
CA PRO A 208 -4.70 -28.78 7.79
C PRO A 208 -5.46 -27.69 7.02
N LEU A 209 -4.97 -27.32 5.84
CA LEU A 209 -5.68 -26.46 4.90
C LEU A 209 -6.14 -27.29 3.69
N LYS A 210 -7.46 -27.50 3.55
CA LYS A 210 -8.02 -28.36 2.49
C LYS A 210 -7.35 -29.77 2.48
N GLY A 211 -7.11 -30.33 3.66
CA GLY A 211 -6.50 -31.66 3.83
C GLY A 211 -4.96 -31.72 3.67
N ASN A 212 -4.30 -30.62 3.32
CA ASN A 212 -2.84 -30.55 3.22
C ASN A 212 -2.24 -29.81 4.42
N PRO A 213 -1.11 -30.26 4.97
CA PRO A 213 -0.44 -29.54 6.05
C PRO A 213 0.17 -28.23 5.54
N VAL A 214 -0.06 -27.11 6.27
CA VAL A 214 0.57 -25.83 6.00
C VAL A 214 1.21 -25.28 7.27
N TRP A 215 2.38 -24.66 7.10
CA TRP A 215 3.15 -23.95 8.13
C TRP A 215 2.92 -22.45 7.95
N ILE A 216 1.76 -21.96 8.39
CA ILE A 216 1.34 -20.56 8.17
C ILE A 216 2.36 -19.53 8.70
N GLN A 217 3.13 -19.88 9.74
CA GLN A 217 4.20 -19.05 10.29
C GLN A 217 5.28 -18.67 9.26
N ASN A 218 5.48 -19.48 8.24
CA ASN A 218 6.45 -19.19 7.18
C ASN A 218 6.07 -17.95 6.35
N ALA A 219 4.80 -17.55 6.37
CA ALA A 219 4.36 -16.29 5.76
C ALA A 219 5.07 -15.05 6.35
N GLY A 220 5.55 -15.15 7.60
CA GLY A 220 6.39 -14.13 8.24
C GLY A 220 7.87 -14.50 8.27
N LEU A 221 8.20 -15.71 8.73
CA LEU A 221 9.59 -16.10 9.08
C LEU A 221 10.55 -16.15 7.89
N VAL A 222 10.09 -16.52 6.70
CA VAL A 222 10.97 -16.67 5.52
C VAL A 222 11.61 -15.35 5.09
N TRP A 223 10.98 -14.22 5.41
CA TRP A 223 11.47 -12.90 5.03
C TRP A 223 12.56 -12.37 5.97
N VAL A 224 12.65 -12.88 7.20
CA VAL A 224 13.58 -12.40 8.24
C VAL A 224 15.04 -12.47 7.78
N PRO A 225 15.59 -13.61 7.33
CA PRO A 225 16.97 -13.67 6.88
C PRO A 225 17.22 -12.78 5.66
N ILE A 226 16.27 -12.65 4.75
CA ILE A 226 16.38 -11.80 3.56
C ILE A 226 16.46 -10.32 3.97
N LEU A 227 15.61 -9.88 4.88
CA LEU A 227 15.61 -8.52 5.41
C LEU A 227 16.92 -8.16 6.09
N ILE A 228 17.49 -9.09 6.91
CA ILE A 228 18.79 -8.90 7.57
C ILE A 228 19.90 -8.71 6.54
N VAL A 229 19.97 -9.58 5.53
CA VAL A 229 20.97 -9.47 4.46
C VAL A 229 20.84 -8.16 3.71
N LEU A 230 19.62 -7.75 3.33
CA LEU A 230 19.41 -6.50 2.61
C LEU A 230 19.72 -5.27 3.47
N ALA A 231 19.42 -5.29 4.77
CA ALA A 231 19.82 -4.24 5.70
C ALA A 231 21.36 -4.11 5.77
N ILE A 232 22.07 -5.23 5.87
CA ILE A 232 23.54 -5.26 5.84
C ILE A 232 24.07 -4.68 4.53
N LEU A 233 23.52 -5.09 3.38
CA LEU A 233 23.90 -4.55 2.08
C LEU A 233 23.65 -3.04 1.98
N ALA A 234 22.52 -2.56 2.48
CA ALA A 234 22.23 -1.13 2.51
C ALA A 234 23.24 -0.36 3.37
N PHE A 235 23.57 -0.87 4.56
CA PHE A 235 24.51 -0.23 5.49
C PHE A 235 25.93 -0.13 4.92
N PHE A 236 26.45 -1.21 4.31
CA PHE A 236 27.84 -1.27 3.87
C PHE A 236 28.05 -0.71 2.45
N PHE A 237 27.08 -0.81 1.56
CA PHE A 237 27.28 -0.51 0.13
C PHE A 237 26.51 0.71 -0.40
N MET A 238 25.48 1.22 0.32
CA MET A 238 24.87 2.49 -0.03
C MET A 238 25.65 3.68 0.51
N ASN A 239 25.36 4.88 0.00
CA ASN A 239 26.02 6.11 0.36
C ASN A 239 25.05 7.15 0.96
N ASN A 240 25.58 8.01 1.82
CA ASN A 240 24.97 9.30 2.14
C ASN A 240 25.61 10.39 1.27
N LEU A 241 24.87 11.46 0.99
CA LEU A 241 25.39 12.64 0.30
C LEU A 241 25.74 13.73 1.31
N ALA A 242 26.88 14.39 1.15
CA ALA A 242 27.35 15.44 2.06
C ALA A 242 26.41 16.66 2.12
N GLN A 243 25.68 16.93 1.04
CA GLN A 243 24.66 17.99 1.01
C GLN A 243 23.54 17.81 2.04
N HIS A 244 23.30 16.57 2.46
CA HIS A 244 22.43 16.26 3.60
C HIS A 244 23.28 16.44 4.86
N LYS A 245 22.98 17.43 5.67
CA LYS A 245 23.70 17.74 6.93
C LYS A 245 23.44 16.63 7.97
N VAL A 246 23.92 15.43 7.66
CA VAL A 246 23.81 14.26 8.51
C VAL A 246 24.96 14.31 9.53
N GLY A 247 24.64 14.35 10.80
CA GLY A 247 25.61 14.22 11.87
C GLY A 247 26.24 12.82 11.92
N SER A 248 26.58 12.34 13.11
CA SER A 248 27.02 10.95 13.27
C SER A 248 25.92 9.96 12.85
N THR A 249 26.29 8.73 12.53
CA THR A 249 25.31 7.67 12.26
C THR A 249 24.36 7.46 13.44
N ALA A 250 24.84 7.57 14.68
CA ALA A 250 24.02 7.46 15.89
C ALA A 250 22.98 8.60 15.98
N THR A 251 23.38 9.83 15.68
CA THR A 251 22.45 10.97 15.65
C THR A 251 21.40 10.79 14.56
N ALA A 252 21.78 10.33 13.38
CA ALA A 252 20.86 10.06 12.28
C ALA A 252 19.84 8.97 12.63
N VAL A 253 20.29 7.89 13.27
CA VAL A 253 19.43 6.80 13.76
C VAL A 253 18.46 7.32 14.82
N GLY A 254 18.94 8.11 15.78
CA GLY A 254 18.08 8.72 16.81
C GLY A 254 17.01 9.64 16.21
N THR A 255 17.38 10.48 15.22
CA THR A 255 16.43 11.35 14.51
C THR A 255 15.42 10.54 13.71
N TYR A 256 15.86 9.47 13.04
CA TYR A 256 14.99 8.56 12.32
C TYR A 256 13.95 7.92 13.26
N LEU A 257 14.41 7.33 14.36
CA LEU A 257 13.52 6.68 15.34
C LEU A 257 12.54 7.69 15.97
N TRP A 258 12.99 8.92 16.22
CA TRP A 258 12.11 9.98 16.73
C TRP A 258 11.00 10.33 15.74
N LEU A 259 11.33 10.52 14.46
CA LEU A 259 10.34 10.84 13.43
C LEU A 259 9.37 9.68 13.19
N GLU A 260 9.86 8.42 13.21
CA GLU A 260 8.99 7.25 13.14
C GLU A 260 8.07 7.17 14.37
N LEU A 261 8.58 7.44 15.58
CA LEU A 261 7.77 7.48 16.79
C LEU A 261 6.63 8.50 16.69
N LEU A 262 6.91 9.72 16.19
CA LEU A 262 5.87 10.72 15.96
C LEU A 262 4.82 10.24 14.97
N GLY A 263 5.23 9.55 13.91
CA GLY A 263 4.33 8.87 12.98
C GLY A 263 3.49 7.80 13.67
N TYR A 264 4.11 6.97 14.51
CA TYR A 264 3.40 5.93 15.27
C TYR A 264 2.41 6.45 16.31
N VAL A 265 2.64 7.63 16.88
CA VAL A 265 1.62 8.29 17.72
C VAL A 265 0.38 8.61 16.88
N GLY A 266 0.56 9.13 15.65
CA GLY A 266 -0.55 9.32 14.71
C GLY A 266 -1.26 8.01 14.34
N VAL A 267 -0.50 6.93 14.12
CA VAL A 267 -1.04 5.59 13.90
C VAL A 267 -1.84 5.10 15.09
N ALA A 268 -1.30 5.21 16.31
CA ALA A 268 -1.96 4.72 17.52
C ALA A 268 -3.28 5.45 17.78
N VAL A 269 -3.33 6.77 17.58
CA VAL A 269 -4.56 7.57 17.69
C VAL A 269 -5.60 7.07 16.67
N SER A 270 -5.20 6.91 15.42
CA SER A 270 -6.18 6.54 14.38
C SER A 270 -6.57 5.07 14.41
N VAL A 271 -5.68 4.15 14.77
CA VAL A 271 -6.04 2.73 15.01
C VAL A 271 -6.95 2.62 16.24
N GLY A 272 -6.65 3.36 17.31
CA GLY A 272 -7.52 3.44 18.49
C GLY A 272 -8.93 3.91 18.12
N LEU A 273 -9.06 4.99 17.35
CA LEU A 273 -10.35 5.49 16.84
C LEU A 273 -11.05 4.48 15.94
N LEU A 274 -10.31 3.78 15.07
CA LEU A 274 -10.87 2.73 14.23
C LEU A 274 -11.47 1.58 15.06
N LEU A 275 -10.78 1.13 16.09
CA LEU A 275 -11.27 0.06 16.96
C LEU A 275 -12.45 0.52 17.82
N LEU A 276 -12.39 1.74 18.37
CA LEU A 276 -13.47 2.33 19.15
C LEU A 276 -14.73 2.56 18.30
N SER A 277 -14.59 3.03 17.07
CA SER A 277 -15.75 3.29 16.20
C SER A 277 -16.55 2.04 15.85
N LYS A 278 -15.94 0.84 15.96
CA LYS A 278 -16.66 -0.43 15.77
C LYS A 278 -17.71 -0.71 16.84
N SER A 279 -17.56 -0.14 18.04
CA SER A 279 -18.55 -0.23 19.13
C SER A 279 -19.68 0.79 18.98
N TRP A 280 -19.56 1.75 18.07
CA TRP A 280 -20.60 2.76 17.82
C TRP A 280 -21.62 2.17 16.84
N ALA A 281 -22.90 2.24 17.19
CA ALA A 281 -23.98 1.81 16.31
C ALA A 281 -24.24 2.86 15.21
N LEU A 282 -23.26 3.04 14.31
CA LEU A 282 -23.34 4.02 13.24
C LEU A 282 -24.16 3.50 12.06
N SER A 283 -24.90 4.40 11.40
CA SER A 283 -25.47 4.09 10.09
C SER A 283 -24.35 3.93 9.04
N PRO A 284 -24.57 3.20 7.92
CA PRO A 284 -23.53 2.98 6.91
C PRO A 284 -22.88 4.27 6.38
N GLY A 285 -23.67 5.34 6.20
CA GLY A 285 -23.13 6.65 5.80
C GLY A 285 -22.26 7.30 6.86
N MET A 286 -22.62 7.15 8.14
CA MET A 286 -21.81 7.65 9.26
C MET A 286 -20.53 6.83 9.44
N GLU A 287 -20.55 5.54 9.20
CA GLU A 287 -19.33 4.69 9.22
C GLU A 287 -18.32 5.16 8.17
N VAL A 288 -18.77 5.46 6.95
CA VAL A 288 -17.90 6.02 5.89
C VAL A 288 -17.37 7.39 6.30
N ALA A 289 -18.22 8.27 6.82
CA ALA A 289 -17.80 9.60 7.28
C ALA A 289 -16.79 9.50 8.44
N ALA A 290 -17.00 8.61 9.40
CA ALA A 290 -16.06 8.35 10.51
C ALA A 290 -14.72 7.80 10.00
N THR A 291 -14.74 6.94 8.99
CA THR A 291 -13.52 6.41 8.35
C THR A 291 -12.71 7.51 7.67
N LEU A 292 -13.37 8.41 6.92
CA LEU A 292 -12.71 9.56 6.29
C LEU A 292 -12.19 10.56 7.33
N ALA A 293 -12.97 10.84 8.38
CA ALA A 293 -12.53 11.67 9.49
C ALA A 293 -11.30 11.09 10.19
N ASN A 294 -11.25 9.78 10.37
CA ASN A 294 -10.09 9.08 10.95
C ASN A 294 -8.82 9.29 10.13
N VAL A 295 -8.90 9.22 8.79
CA VAL A 295 -7.76 9.54 7.90
C VAL A 295 -7.30 10.98 8.10
N LEU A 296 -8.23 11.95 8.16
CA LEU A 296 -7.90 13.34 8.39
C LEU A 296 -7.23 13.56 9.76
N ILE A 297 -7.72 12.89 10.80
CA ILE A 297 -7.14 12.94 12.15
C ILE A 297 -5.71 12.37 12.12
N ALA A 298 -5.48 11.22 11.47
CA ALA A 298 -4.15 10.64 11.34
C ALA A 298 -3.15 11.63 10.70
N ILE A 299 -3.56 12.26 9.59
CA ILE A 299 -2.75 13.27 8.88
C ILE A 299 -2.48 14.48 9.79
N VAL A 300 -3.52 15.06 10.35
CA VAL A 300 -3.41 16.30 11.16
C VAL A 300 -2.57 16.06 12.39
N VAL A 301 -2.81 14.99 13.16
CA VAL A 301 -2.03 14.65 14.36
C VAL A 301 -0.56 14.47 13.99
N THR A 302 -0.24 13.69 12.96
CA THR A 302 1.15 13.47 12.54
C THR A 302 1.81 14.78 12.12
N MET A 303 1.14 15.62 11.34
CA MET A 303 1.67 16.91 10.89
C MET A 303 1.90 17.89 12.06
N LEU A 304 0.98 17.94 13.02
CA LEU A 304 1.14 18.77 14.22
C LEU A 304 2.32 18.30 15.07
N LEU A 305 2.44 16.98 15.29
CA LEU A 305 3.58 16.42 16.02
C LEU A 305 4.90 16.74 15.33
N MET A 306 4.99 16.57 14.01
CA MET A 306 6.18 16.93 13.23
C MET A 306 6.50 18.43 13.33
N ARG A 307 5.49 19.29 13.36
CA ARG A 307 5.67 20.74 13.46
C ARG A 307 6.15 21.18 14.84
N PHE A 308 5.63 20.59 15.92
CA PHE A 308 5.84 21.09 17.27
C PHE A 308 6.81 20.23 18.10
N ALA A 309 6.89 18.91 17.86
CA ALA A 309 7.69 17.98 18.65
C ALA A 309 9.06 17.64 18.02
N THR A 310 9.43 18.26 16.88
CA THR A 310 10.74 18.05 16.25
C THR A 310 11.77 19.07 16.74
N PRO A 311 13.07 18.71 16.83
CA PRO A 311 14.15 19.66 17.12
C PRO A 311 14.19 20.82 16.13
N SER A 312 14.73 21.98 16.54
CA SER A 312 14.72 23.23 15.77
C SER A 312 15.35 23.11 14.38
N SER A 313 16.46 22.38 14.25
CA SER A 313 17.15 22.17 12.97
C SER A 313 16.28 21.39 11.97
N THR A 314 15.60 20.35 12.42
CA THR A 314 14.67 19.56 11.61
C THR A 314 13.43 20.38 11.24
N ARG A 315 12.93 21.17 12.19
CA ARG A 315 11.75 22.04 12.00
C ARG A 315 11.97 23.09 10.91
N GLU A 316 13.16 23.69 10.81
CA GLU A 316 13.48 24.64 9.75
C GLU A 316 13.41 23.99 8.35
N SER A 317 13.98 22.80 8.20
CA SER A 317 13.91 22.03 6.95
C SER A 317 12.46 21.71 6.57
N LEU A 318 11.65 21.27 7.55
CA LEU A 318 10.22 20.96 7.33
C LEU A 318 9.42 22.20 6.91
N ARG A 319 9.68 23.36 7.53
CA ARG A 319 8.97 24.61 7.20
C ARG A 319 9.14 25.01 5.73
N LYS A 320 10.34 24.86 5.17
CA LYS A 320 10.60 25.14 3.75
C LYS A 320 9.81 24.21 2.82
N GLN A 321 9.70 22.94 3.20
CA GLN A 321 8.99 21.95 2.41
C GLN A 321 7.44 22.10 2.52
N PHE A 322 6.92 22.63 3.61
CA PHE A 322 5.48 22.86 3.81
C PHE A 322 4.90 23.99 2.94
N ALA A 323 5.73 24.76 2.21
CA ALA A 323 5.25 25.75 1.25
C ALA A 323 4.35 25.14 0.15
N ILE A 324 4.45 23.82 -0.13
CA ILE A 324 3.60 23.13 -1.10
C ILE A 324 2.10 23.21 -0.75
N PHE A 325 1.75 23.35 0.52
CA PHE A 325 0.34 23.37 0.98
C PHE A 325 -0.41 24.64 0.58
N SER A 326 0.29 25.72 0.21
CA SER A 326 -0.32 26.94 -0.36
C SER A 326 -0.66 26.81 -1.84
N LEU A 327 -0.20 25.75 -2.52
CA LEU A 327 -0.36 25.57 -3.96
C LEU A 327 -1.66 24.81 -4.27
N LYS A 328 -2.58 25.43 -5.01
CA LYS A 328 -3.85 24.82 -5.43
C LYS A 328 -3.64 23.49 -6.16
N HIS A 329 -2.72 23.46 -7.12
CA HIS A 329 -2.44 22.27 -7.92
C HIS A 329 -1.86 21.11 -7.11
N ASN A 330 -1.22 21.36 -5.94
CA ASN A 330 -0.81 20.30 -5.03
C ASN A 330 -2.03 19.51 -4.52
N TRP A 331 -3.11 20.18 -4.16
CA TRP A 331 -4.33 19.52 -3.67
C TRP A 331 -5.07 18.78 -4.79
N ILE A 332 -5.15 19.38 -5.99
CA ILE A 332 -5.79 18.72 -7.14
C ILE A 332 -5.01 17.47 -7.55
N MET A 333 -3.68 17.56 -7.64
CA MET A 333 -2.84 16.39 -7.95
C MET A 333 -2.90 15.33 -6.85
N THR A 334 -2.98 15.73 -5.58
CA THR A 334 -3.21 14.80 -4.46
C THR A 334 -4.51 14.02 -4.67
N TYR A 335 -5.61 14.72 -5.00
CA TYR A 335 -6.90 14.10 -5.24
C TYR A 335 -6.86 13.12 -6.43
N LEU A 336 -6.24 13.50 -7.55
CA LEU A 336 -6.07 12.64 -8.71
C LEU A 336 -5.12 11.44 -8.43
N TYR A 337 -4.10 11.63 -7.60
CA TYR A 337 -3.17 10.57 -7.27
C TYR A 337 -3.77 9.54 -6.30
N VAL A 338 -4.71 9.96 -5.45
CA VAL A 338 -5.55 9.02 -4.67
C VAL A 338 -6.36 8.11 -5.59
N MET A 339 -6.90 8.63 -6.70
CA MET A 339 -7.58 7.80 -7.70
C MET A 339 -6.64 6.76 -8.31
N THR A 340 -5.45 7.14 -8.74
CA THR A 340 -4.55 6.23 -9.47
C THR A 340 -3.79 5.29 -8.52
N PHE A 341 -2.94 5.84 -7.64
CA PHE A 341 -2.14 5.03 -6.72
C PHE A 341 -2.96 4.50 -5.54
N GLY A 342 -3.86 5.32 -5.00
CA GLY A 342 -4.71 4.88 -3.89
C GLY A 342 -5.58 3.70 -4.27
N SER A 343 -6.18 3.73 -5.47
CA SER A 343 -6.96 2.60 -5.98
C SER A 343 -6.08 1.38 -6.24
N PHE A 344 -4.89 1.54 -6.84
CA PHE A 344 -3.95 0.44 -7.05
C PHE A 344 -3.62 -0.29 -5.74
N ILE A 345 -3.14 0.44 -4.75
CA ILE A 345 -2.69 -0.19 -3.50
C ILE A 345 -3.86 -0.70 -2.65
N GLY A 346 -4.99 -0.01 -2.70
CA GLY A 346 -6.20 -0.41 -2.01
C GLY A 346 -6.81 -1.67 -2.60
N TYR A 347 -6.93 -1.76 -3.92
CA TYR A 347 -7.36 -3.00 -4.56
C TYR A 347 -6.35 -4.14 -4.32
N ALA A 348 -5.05 -3.89 -4.38
CA ALA A 348 -4.04 -4.90 -4.09
C ALA A 348 -4.16 -5.45 -2.66
N SER A 349 -4.56 -4.61 -1.71
CA SER A 349 -4.80 -4.99 -0.32
C SER A 349 -6.13 -5.76 -0.14
N ALA A 350 -7.19 -5.39 -0.87
CA ALA A 350 -8.53 -5.96 -0.71
C ALA A 350 -8.81 -7.16 -1.63
N PHE A 351 -8.21 -7.19 -2.82
CA PHE A 351 -8.55 -8.12 -3.90
C PHE A 351 -8.50 -9.60 -3.51
N PRO A 352 -7.46 -10.11 -2.82
CA PRO A 352 -7.41 -11.52 -2.45
C PRO A 352 -8.59 -11.92 -1.54
N LYS A 353 -8.91 -11.05 -0.57
CA LYS A 353 -10.01 -11.30 0.36
C LYS A 353 -11.37 -11.15 -0.32
N LEU A 354 -11.53 -10.17 -1.21
CA LEU A 354 -12.74 -9.97 -2.00
C LEU A 354 -13.04 -11.19 -2.89
N LEU A 355 -12.00 -11.79 -3.52
CA LEU A 355 -12.14 -13.05 -4.25
C LEU A 355 -12.71 -14.17 -3.37
N LYS A 356 -12.16 -14.31 -2.17
CA LYS A 356 -12.63 -15.32 -1.20
C LYS A 356 -14.09 -15.10 -0.83
N ASP A 357 -14.47 -13.87 -0.51
CA ASP A 357 -15.78 -13.55 0.02
C ASP A 357 -16.89 -13.60 -1.04
N VAL A 358 -16.59 -13.22 -2.29
CA VAL A 358 -17.57 -13.24 -3.39
C VAL A 358 -17.77 -14.66 -3.96
N PHE A 359 -16.69 -15.43 -4.12
CA PHE A 359 -16.75 -16.72 -4.82
C PHE A 359 -16.61 -17.94 -3.90
N GLY A 360 -16.12 -17.75 -2.68
CA GLY A 360 -15.91 -18.82 -1.71
C GLY A 360 -17.17 -19.27 -0.99
N TYR A 361 -18.28 -18.55 -1.17
CA TYR A 361 -19.55 -18.84 -0.48
C TYR A 361 -20.73 -18.73 -1.44
N ILE A 362 -21.77 -19.55 -1.19
CA ILE A 362 -23.07 -19.51 -1.86
C ILE A 362 -24.07 -18.87 -0.92
N HIS A 363 -24.73 -17.81 -1.39
CA HIS A 363 -25.66 -17.00 -0.59
C HIS A 363 -27.14 -17.28 -0.88
N VAL A 364 -27.43 -18.01 -1.96
CA VAL A 364 -28.80 -18.32 -2.42
C VAL A 364 -28.96 -19.82 -2.68
N ASP A 365 -30.19 -20.33 -2.56
CA ASP A 365 -30.52 -21.70 -2.93
C ASP A 365 -30.63 -21.89 -4.46
N ALA A 366 -30.90 -23.11 -4.91
CA ALA A 366 -31.07 -23.44 -6.34
C ALA A 366 -32.24 -22.68 -7.01
N SER A 367 -33.17 -22.15 -6.22
CA SER A 367 -34.30 -21.35 -6.68
C SER A 367 -34.01 -19.83 -6.63
N GLY A 368 -32.83 -19.42 -6.17
CA GLY A 368 -32.42 -18.03 -6.05
C GLY A 368 -32.91 -17.32 -4.78
N ASN A 369 -33.46 -18.06 -3.81
CA ASN A 369 -33.87 -17.46 -2.53
C ASN A 369 -32.67 -17.31 -1.58
N PRO A 370 -32.57 -16.22 -0.80
CA PRO A 370 -31.49 -16.03 0.15
C PRO A 370 -31.44 -17.17 1.20
N LEU A 371 -30.25 -17.72 1.42
CA LEU A 371 -29.98 -18.67 2.48
C LEU A 371 -29.90 -17.95 3.84
N ALA A 372 -30.40 -18.58 4.90
CA ALA A 372 -30.28 -18.06 6.26
C ALA A 372 -28.81 -17.93 6.70
N GLN A 373 -27.94 -18.81 6.20
CA GLN A 373 -26.49 -18.78 6.37
C GLN A 373 -25.82 -19.20 5.06
N ALA A 374 -24.82 -18.43 4.63
CA ALA A 374 -24.04 -18.78 3.46
C ALA A 374 -23.27 -20.08 3.68
N ILE A 375 -23.20 -20.92 2.66
CA ILE A 375 -22.48 -22.20 2.68
C ILE A 375 -21.18 -22.07 1.88
N VAL A 376 -20.16 -22.83 2.28
CA VAL A 376 -18.87 -22.85 1.55
C VAL A 376 -19.09 -23.41 0.15
N ASN A 377 -18.62 -22.70 -0.87
CA ASN A 377 -18.71 -23.14 -2.26
C ASN A 377 -17.62 -24.19 -2.56
N PRO A 378 -17.99 -25.45 -2.86
CA PRO A 378 -17.02 -26.50 -3.17
C PRO A 378 -16.25 -26.25 -4.48
N ASP A 379 -16.87 -25.53 -5.43
CA ASP A 379 -16.33 -25.21 -6.74
C ASP A 379 -15.64 -23.83 -6.78
N ALA A 380 -15.38 -23.23 -5.61
CA ALA A 380 -14.75 -21.92 -5.49
C ALA A 380 -13.37 -21.90 -6.18
N PRO A 381 -13.06 -20.83 -6.94
CA PRO A 381 -11.73 -20.64 -7.49
C PRO A 381 -10.69 -20.52 -6.37
N ASP A 382 -9.51 -21.10 -6.58
CA ASP A 382 -8.44 -21.02 -5.61
C ASP A 382 -7.82 -19.62 -5.58
N VAL A 383 -8.23 -18.84 -4.59
CA VAL A 383 -7.80 -17.44 -4.39
C VAL A 383 -6.28 -17.31 -4.39
N LEU A 384 -5.57 -18.28 -3.81
CA LEU A 384 -4.12 -18.24 -3.67
C LEU A 384 -3.40 -18.30 -5.03
N LYS A 385 -4.05 -18.86 -6.05
CA LYS A 385 -3.52 -18.92 -7.43
C LYS A 385 -3.68 -17.62 -8.21
N TYR A 386 -4.66 -16.78 -7.86
CA TYR A 386 -5.03 -15.61 -8.66
C TYR A 386 -4.75 -14.27 -7.97
N ALA A 387 -4.55 -14.28 -6.64
CA ALA A 387 -4.42 -13.08 -5.82
C ALA A 387 -3.34 -12.10 -6.31
N PHE A 388 -2.20 -12.62 -6.79
CA PHE A 388 -1.05 -11.80 -7.20
C PHE A 388 -1.24 -11.11 -8.57
N LEU A 389 -2.13 -11.60 -9.42
CA LEU A 389 -2.25 -11.16 -10.82
C LEU A 389 -2.59 -9.68 -10.96
N GLY A 390 -3.50 -9.19 -10.14
CA GLY A 390 -3.90 -7.78 -10.17
C GLY A 390 -2.74 -6.85 -9.85
N ALA A 391 -2.07 -7.08 -8.73
CA ALA A 391 -0.93 -6.26 -8.30
C ALA A 391 0.25 -6.35 -9.29
N ALA A 392 0.50 -7.54 -9.87
CA ALA A 392 1.52 -7.75 -10.90
C ALA A 392 1.22 -6.92 -12.15
N MET A 393 -0.03 -6.98 -12.65
CA MET A 393 -0.45 -6.20 -13.82
C MET A 393 -0.31 -4.70 -13.58
N GLY A 394 -0.84 -4.19 -12.47
CA GLY A 394 -0.79 -2.76 -12.17
C GLY A 394 0.63 -2.23 -11.94
N ALA A 395 1.55 -3.03 -11.41
CA ALA A 395 2.95 -2.65 -11.27
C ALA A 395 3.70 -2.70 -12.63
N ALA A 396 3.51 -3.76 -13.42
CA ALA A 396 4.22 -3.98 -14.67
C ALA A 396 3.82 -2.98 -15.79
N ILE A 397 2.55 -2.52 -15.80
CA ILE A 397 2.03 -1.63 -16.85
C ILE A 397 2.43 -0.15 -16.64
N ARG A 398 2.94 0.25 -15.46
CA ARG A 398 3.27 1.66 -15.15
C ARG A 398 4.25 2.32 -16.13
N PRO A 399 5.34 1.65 -16.54
CA PRO A 399 6.24 2.21 -17.54
C PRO A 399 5.54 2.54 -18.85
N VAL A 400 4.56 1.73 -19.27
CA VAL A 400 3.73 1.98 -20.45
C VAL A 400 2.90 3.25 -20.27
N GLY A 401 2.30 3.45 -19.09
CA GLY A 401 1.58 4.68 -18.75
C GLY A 401 2.46 5.92 -18.82
N GLY A 402 3.69 5.85 -18.31
CA GLY A 402 4.69 6.92 -18.42
C GLY A 402 5.07 7.23 -19.88
N TRP A 403 5.40 6.20 -20.65
CA TRP A 403 5.75 6.32 -22.06
C TRP A 403 4.61 6.90 -22.92
N LEU A 404 3.37 6.46 -22.71
CA LEU A 404 2.20 7.05 -23.37
C LEU A 404 2.04 8.53 -23.01
N SER A 405 2.29 8.87 -21.75
CA SER A 405 2.18 10.24 -21.25
C SER A 405 3.25 11.17 -21.81
N ASP A 406 4.45 10.66 -22.09
CA ASP A 406 5.50 11.44 -22.78
C ASP A 406 5.11 11.77 -24.22
N LYS A 407 4.32 10.91 -24.88
CA LYS A 407 3.89 11.10 -26.27
C LYS A 407 2.59 11.88 -26.41
N LEU A 408 1.61 11.62 -25.55
CA LEU A 408 0.24 12.10 -25.69
C LEU A 408 -0.14 13.21 -24.70
N GLY A 409 0.72 13.46 -23.70
CA GLY A 409 0.45 14.33 -22.55
C GLY A 409 -0.17 13.54 -21.38
N GLY A 410 0.31 13.86 -20.16
CA GLY A 410 -0.09 13.15 -18.95
C GLY A 410 -1.59 13.30 -18.64
N ALA A 411 -2.14 14.49 -18.82
CA ALA A 411 -3.55 14.77 -18.56
C ALA A 411 -4.49 13.97 -19.47
N ARG A 412 -4.14 13.79 -20.75
CA ARG A 412 -4.96 13.00 -21.70
C ARG A 412 -4.93 11.52 -21.36
N VAL A 413 -3.76 10.99 -21.05
CA VAL A 413 -3.62 9.57 -20.63
C VAL A 413 -4.39 9.32 -19.34
N THR A 414 -4.30 10.22 -18.34
CA THR A 414 -5.10 10.16 -17.11
C THR A 414 -6.59 10.19 -17.44
N GLN A 415 -7.03 11.06 -18.35
CA GLN A 415 -8.44 11.20 -18.75
C GLN A 415 -8.99 9.86 -19.28
N TRP A 416 -8.32 9.25 -20.25
CA TRP A 416 -8.78 8.00 -20.84
C TRP A 416 -8.69 6.82 -19.87
N SER A 417 -7.61 6.73 -19.08
CA SER A 417 -7.51 5.72 -18.02
C SER A 417 -8.67 5.82 -17.04
N THR A 418 -9.07 7.04 -16.65
CA THR A 418 -10.19 7.25 -15.72
C THR A 418 -11.52 6.84 -16.32
N VAL A 419 -11.77 7.11 -17.61
CA VAL A 419 -12.99 6.64 -18.29
C VAL A 419 -13.08 5.12 -18.26
N VAL A 420 -12.00 4.43 -18.58
CA VAL A 420 -11.96 2.96 -18.54
C VAL A 420 -12.12 2.44 -17.11
N MET A 421 -11.50 3.10 -16.11
CA MET A 421 -11.67 2.76 -14.69
C MET A 421 -13.14 2.83 -14.25
N ILE A 422 -13.86 3.87 -14.65
CA ILE A 422 -15.29 4.02 -14.34
C ILE A 422 -16.08 2.84 -14.93
N GLY A 423 -15.91 2.57 -16.22
CA GLY A 423 -16.57 1.46 -16.89
C GLY A 423 -16.27 0.10 -16.25
N ALA A 424 -14.98 -0.16 -15.97
CA ALA A 424 -14.54 -1.41 -15.35
C ALA A 424 -15.06 -1.55 -13.90
N ALA A 425 -15.11 -0.46 -13.12
CA ALA A 425 -15.66 -0.50 -11.77
C ALA A 425 -17.17 -0.80 -11.77
N LEU A 426 -17.96 -0.15 -12.64
CA LEU A 426 -19.39 -0.40 -12.78
C LEU A 426 -19.67 -1.83 -13.27
N ALA A 427 -18.91 -2.31 -14.26
CA ALA A 427 -19.04 -3.67 -14.78
C ALA A 427 -18.66 -4.71 -13.71
N SER A 428 -17.58 -4.48 -12.94
CA SER A 428 -17.18 -5.35 -11.83
C SER A 428 -18.26 -5.39 -10.73
N ALA A 429 -18.87 -4.25 -10.40
CA ALA A 429 -19.96 -4.17 -9.45
C ALA A 429 -21.16 -5.02 -9.89
N TRP A 430 -21.52 -4.92 -11.17
CA TRP A 430 -22.61 -5.73 -11.75
C TRP A 430 -22.28 -7.24 -11.71
N VAL A 431 -21.05 -7.63 -12.03
CA VAL A 431 -20.63 -9.04 -11.96
C VAL A 431 -20.66 -9.57 -10.53
N ILE A 432 -20.20 -8.78 -9.54
CA ILE A 432 -20.27 -9.16 -8.12
C ILE A 432 -21.74 -9.36 -7.69
N GLN A 433 -22.63 -8.45 -8.08
CA GLN A 433 -24.05 -8.58 -7.79
C GLN A 433 -24.62 -9.88 -8.38
N LYS A 434 -24.28 -10.22 -9.63
CA LYS A 434 -24.69 -11.48 -10.27
C LYS A 434 -24.12 -12.71 -9.56
N ALA A 435 -22.85 -12.69 -9.16
CA ALA A 435 -22.24 -13.78 -8.41
C ALA A 435 -22.95 -14.01 -7.06
N ASN A 436 -23.23 -12.94 -6.29
CA ASN A 436 -23.89 -13.04 -4.99
C ASN A 436 -25.35 -13.52 -5.08
N THR A 437 -26.01 -13.34 -6.22
CA THR A 437 -27.40 -13.78 -6.45
C THR A 437 -27.49 -15.07 -7.28
N SER A 438 -26.36 -15.76 -7.48
CA SER A 438 -26.28 -17.02 -8.23
C SER A 438 -26.05 -18.21 -7.29
N PRO A 439 -26.72 -19.36 -7.50
CA PRO A 439 -26.38 -20.61 -6.84
C PRO A 439 -25.02 -21.18 -7.29
N HIS A 440 -24.46 -20.63 -8.39
CA HIS A 440 -23.16 -20.98 -8.97
C HIS A 440 -22.30 -19.74 -9.17
N PRO A 441 -21.81 -19.08 -8.08
CA PRO A 441 -21.04 -17.85 -8.18
C PRO A 441 -19.75 -18.01 -8.99
N GLU A 442 -19.13 -19.19 -9.01
CA GLU A 442 -17.90 -19.50 -9.76
C GLU A 442 -18.02 -19.26 -11.27
N THR A 443 -19.21 -19.32 -11.85
CA THR A 443 -19.45 -19.04 -13.26
C THR A 443 -19.15 -17.60 -13.65
N TRP A 444 -19.21 -16.67 -12.67
CA TRP A 444 -18.90 -15.26 -12.82
C TRP A 444 -17.44 -14.91 -12.53
N PHE A 445 -16.61 -15.88 -12.15
CA PHE A 445 -15.22 -15.65 -11.77
C PHE A 445 -14.36 -15.09 -12.92
N VAL A 446 -14.42 -15.68 -14.12
CA VAL A 446 -13.59 -15.23 -15.25
C VAL A 446 -13.95 -13.80 -15.69
N PRO A 447 -15.24 -13.43 -15.88
CA PRO A 447 -15.62 -12.04 -16.11
C PRO A 447 -15.12 -11.09 -15.03
N PHE A 448 -15.29 -11.44 -13.74
CA PHE A 448 -14.81 -10.65 -12.63
C PHE A 448 -13.29 -10.44 -12.67
N LEU A 449 -12.52 -11.52 -12.79
CA LEU A 449 -11.06 -11.47 -12.84
C LEU A 449 -10.56 -10.57 -13.98
N SER A 450 -11.16 -10.72 -15.17
CA SER A 450 -10.80 -9.92 -16.35
C SER A 450 -11.03 -8.43 -16.13
N LEU A 451 -12.17 -8.05 -15.54
CA LEU A 451 -12.50 -6.66 -15.22
C LEU A 451 -11.61 -6.09 -14.12
N PHE A 452 -11.30 -6.88 -13.10
CA PHE A 452 -10.38 -6.44 -12.04
C PHE A 452 -8.94 -6.29 -12.54
N ILE A 453 -8.46 -7.18 -13.42
CA ILE A 453 -7.15 -7.00 -14.09
C ILE A 453 -7.16 -5.72 -14.93
N LEU A 454 -8.26 -5.39 -15.62
CA LEU A 454 -8.41 -4.14 -16.35
C LEU A 454 -8.39 -2.93 -15.41
N LEU A 455 -9.04 -3.00 -14.24
CA LEU A 455 -8.94 -1.97 -13.19
C LEU A 455 -7.49 -1.78 -12.75
N PHE A 456 -6.77 -2.85 -12.46
CA PHE A 456 -5.35 -2.76 -12.09
C PHE A 456 -4.49 -2.18 -13.21
N ALA A 457 -4.72 -2.56 -14.46
CA ALA A 457 -3.99 -2.03 -15.60
C ALA A 457 -4.22 -0.52 -15.74
N THR A 458 -5.45 -0.07 -15.65
CA THR A 458 -5.79 1.36 -15.78
C THR A 458 -5.29 2.18 -14.60
N THR A 459 -5.33 1.66 -13.36
CA THR A 459 -4.69 2.31 -12.21
C THR A 459 -3.19 2.43 -12.40
N GLY A 460 -2.52 1.41 -12.95
CA GLY A 460 -1.09 1.41 -13.25
C GLY A 460 -0.72 2.44 -14.32
N ILE A 461 -1.46 2.48 -15.44
CA ILE A 461 -1.28 3.49 -16.50
C ILE A 461 -1.50 4.89 -15.92
N GLY A 462 -2.58 5.10 -15.17
CA GLY A 462 -2.89 6.36 -14.51
C GLY A 462 -1.83 6.78 -13.50
N ASN A 463 -1.19 5.84 -12.81
CA ASN A 463 -0.09 6.12 -11.90
C ASN A 463 1.14 6.68 -12.65
N GLY A 464 1.51 6.06 -13.78
CA GLY A 464 2.59 6.56 -14.64
C GLY A 464 2.28 7.96 -15.18
N SER A 465 1.03 8.21 -15.60
CA SER A 465 0.62 9.49 -16.16
C SER A 465 0.59 10.63 -15.13
N THR A 466 0.10 10.37 -13.92
CA THR A 466 0.07 11.38 -12.85
C THR A 466 1.46 11.75 -12.36
N PHE A 467 2.42 10.82 -12.32
CA PHE A 467 3.84 11.16 -12.07
C PHE A 467 4.37 12.16 -13.09
N ARG A 468 4.08 11.92 -14.39
CA ARG A 468 4.49 12.83 -15.47
C ARG A 468 3.85 14.20 -15.32
N MET A 469 2.56 14.26 -14.95
CA MET A 469 1.85 15.52 -14.71
C MET A 469 2.53 16.34 -13.61
N ILE A 470 2.87 15.74 -12.46
CA ILE A 470 3.54 16.45 -11.35
C ILE A 470 4.85 17.08 -11.83
N ALA A 471 5.66 16.35 -12.60
CA ALA A 471 6.94 16.84 -13.12
C ALA A 471 6.79 18.03 -14.08
N VAL A 472 5.65 18.15 -14.78
CA VAL A 472 5.35 19.27 -15.70
C VAL A 472 4.72 20.45 -14.98
N ILE A 473 3.79 20.20 -14.06
CA ILE A 473 3.01 21.24 -13.38
C ILE A 473 3.87 22.04 -12.39
N PHE A 474 4.82 21.38 -11.70
CA PHE A 474 5.56 22.00 -10.60
C PHE A 474 7.00 22.31 -10.97
N PRO A 475 7.54 23.46 -10.48
CA PRO A 475 8.97 23.74 -10.54
C PRO A 475 9.76 22.58 -9.90
N LYS A 476 10.99 22.38 -10.37
CA LYS A 476 11.82 21.25 -9.99
C LYS A 476 12.06 21.12 -8.49
N GLU A 477 12.21 22.26 -7.81
CA GLU A 477 12.45 22.36 -6.37
C GLU A 477 11.25 21.89 -5.54
N LEU A 478 10.04 22.00 -6.09
CA LEU A 478 8.78 21.66 -5.43
C LEU A 478 8.23 20.29 -5.87
N ALA A 479 8.64 19.80 -7.04
CA ALA A 479 8.13 18.53 -7.58
C ALA A 479 8.38 17.34 -6.63
N GLY A 480 9.56 17.27 -6.00
CA GLY A 480 9.88 16.23 -5.02
C GLY A 480 8.98 16.25 -3.78
N PRO A 481 8.88 17.38 -3.05
CA PRO A 481 7.96 17.51 -1.92
C PRO A 481 6.49 17.25 -2.28
N VAL A 482 6.00 17.73 -3.43
CA VAL A 482 4.65 17.45 -3.92
C VAL A 482 4.45 15.96 -4.15
N LEU A 483 5.40 15.29 -4.80
CA LEU A 483 5.35 13.86 -5.03
C LEU A 483 5.33 13.06 -3.72
N GLY A 484 6.17 13.45 -2.76
CA GLY A 484 6.18 12.87 -1.41
C GLY A 484 4.81 12.97 -0.75
N TRP A 485 4.26 14.17 -0.67
CA TRP A 485 2.95 14.44 -0.07
C TRP A 485 1.80 13.71 -0.78
N THR A 486 1.69 13.85 -2.11
CA THR A 486 0.63 13.20 -2.88
C THR A 486 0.67 11.69 -2.71
N SER A 487 1.89 11.10 -2.67
CA SER A 487 2.06 9.66 -2.45
C SER A 487 1.70 9.24 -1.02
N ALA A 488 1.91 10.10 -0.03
CA ALA A 488 1.54 9.81 1.36
C ALA A 488 0.02 9.77 1.51
N VAL A 489 -0.69 10.79 1.00
CA VAL A 489 -2.15 10.84 1.06
C VAL A 489 -2.78 9.71 0.24
N ALA A 490 -2.28 9.44 -0.96
CA ALA A 490 -2.80 8.36 -1.81
C ALA A 490 -2.61 6.96 -1.18
N ALA A 491 -1.59 6.76 -0.36
CA ALA A 491 -1.35 5.49 0.31
C ALA A 491 -2.48 5.09 1.28
N TYR A 492 -3.29 6.05 1.75
CA TYR A 492 -4.49 5.74 2.54
C TYR A 492 -5.54 4.91 1.78
N GLY A 493 -5.42 4.79 0.45
CA GLY A 493 -6.19 3.81 -0.33
C GLY A 493 -6.05 2.39 0.19
N ALA A 494 -4.86 2.00 0.68
CA ALA A 494 -4.61 0.69 1.30
C ALA A 494 -5.42 0.46 2.59
N PHE A 495 -5.88 1.53 3.24
CA PHE A 495 -6.79 1.50 4.38
C PHE A 495 -8.26 1.62 3.95
N LEU A 496 -8.56 2.64 3.15
CA LEU A 496 -9.94 3.01 2.79
C LEU A 496 -10.65 1.90 2.00
N ILE A 497 -10.00 1.33 1.00
CA ILE A 497 -10.64 0.36 0.11
C ILE A 497 -10.98 -0.96 0.83
N PRO A 498 -10.06 -1.61 1.58
CA PRO A 498 -10.41 -2.78 2.37
C PRO A 498 -11.49 -2.50 3.41
N THR A 499 -11.44 -1.33 4.07
CA THR A 499 -12.43 -0.93 5.08
C THR A 499 -13.82 -0.75 4.46
N ILE A 500 -13.92 -0.08 3.30
CA ILE A 500 -15.19 0.11 2.60
C ILE A 500 -15.76 -1.23 2.12
N PHE A 501 -14.91 -2.13 1.57
CA PHE A 501 -15.36 -3.48 1.21
C PHE A 501 -15.85 -4.26 2.44
N ALA A 502 -15.13 -4.20 3.57
CA ALA A 502 -15.54 -4.87 4.80
C ALA A 502 -16.95 -4.40 5.27
N MET A 503 -17.21 -3.09 5.22
CA MET A 503 -18.53 -2.52 5.56
C MET A 503 -19.62 -3.05 4.63
N GLN A 504 -19.36 -3.09 3.32
CA GLN A 504 -20.35 -3.51 2.33
C GLN A 504 -20.56 -5.03 2.33
N ILE A 505 -19.53 -5.83 2.61
CA ILE A 505 -19.63 -7.29 2.80
C ILE A 505 -20.50 -7.59 4.02
N LYS A 506 -20.27 -6.90 5.15
CA LYS A 506 -21.10 -7.01 6.36
C LYS A 506 -22.58 -6.67 6.08
N ALA A 507 -22.82 -5.71 5.19
CA ALA A 507 -24.16 -5.32 4.74
C ALA A 507 -24.75 -6.24 3.65
N GLY A 508 -24.02 -7.27 3.20
CA GLY A 508 -24.44 -8.18 2.13
C GLY A 508 -24.48 -7.57 0.72
N LYS A 509 -23.81 -6.42 0.52
CA LYS A 509 -23.83 -5.65 -0.74
C LYS A 509 -22.42 -5.18 -1.16
N PRO A 510 -21.44 -6.09 -1.36
CA PRO A 510 -20.05 -5.72 -1.68
C PRO A 510 -19.91 -4.88 -2.94
N GLU A 511 -20.83 -5.00 -3.91
CA GLU A 511 -20.85 -4.22 -5.14
C GLU A 511 -20.99 -2.70 -4.91
N TYR A 512 -21.61 -2.27 -3.81
CA TYR A 512 -21.81 -0.85 -3.49
C TYR A 512 -20.49 -0.12 -3.25
N ALA A 513 -19.44 -0.81 -2.82
CA ALA A 513 -18.11 -0.23 -2.73
C ALA A 513 -17.63 0.28 -4.10
N LEU A 514 -17.78 -0.53 -5.15
CA LEU A 514 -17.35 -0.18 -6.51
C LEU A 514 -18.22 0.92 -7.12
N TYR A 515 -19.52 0.96 -6.84
CA TYR A 515 -20.36 2.09 -7.24
C TYR A 515 -19.88 3.40 -6.61
N GLY A 516 -19.53 3.38 -5.31
CA GLY A 516 -18.95 4.54 -4.63
C GLY A 516 -17.63 4.99 -5.25
N PHE A 517 -16.73 4.05 -5.58
CA PHE A 517 -15.47 4.36 -6.26
C PHE A 517 -15.70 4.91 -7.66
N ALA A 518 -16.66 4.38 -8.42
CA ALA A 518 -17.01 4.91 -9.75
C ALA A 518 -17.47 6.38 -9.66
N VAL A 519 -18.30 6.73 -8.68
CA VAL A 519 -18.71 8.14 -8.43
C VAL A 519 -17.49 9.01 -8.14
N TYR A 520 -16.56 8.56 -7.29
CA TYR A 520 -15.31 9.27 -7.03
C TYR A 520 -14.48 9.46 -8.31
N TYR A 521 -14.37 8.43 -9.16
CA TYR A 521 -13.63 8.52 -10.42
C TYR A 521 -14.26 9.52 -11.41
N VAL A 522 -15.59 9.65 -11.42
CA VAL A 522 -16.28 10.70 -12.20
C VAL A 522 -15.87 12.10 -11.74
N THR A 523 -15.74 12.34 -10.44
CA THR A 523 -15.25 13.64 -9.94
C THR A 523 -13.80 13.90 -10.34
N CYS A 524 -12.95 12.87 -10.31
CA CYS A 524 -11.57 12.95 -10.79
C CYS A 524 -11.50 13.25 -12.29
N LEU A 525 -12.35 12.60 -13.09
CA LEU A 525 -12.47 12.84 -14.53
C LEU A 525 -12.80 14.31 -14.82
N ALA A 526 -13.78 14.87 -14.11
CA ALA A 526 -14.19 16.25 -14.24
C ALA A 526 -13.07 17.24 -13.85
N LEU A 527 -12.38 17.01 -12.73
CA LEU A 527 -11.28 17.85 -12.27
C LEU A 527 -10.08 17.79 -13.23
N ASN A 528 -9.69 16.59 -13.69
CA ASN A 528 -8.60 16.44 -14.64
C ASN A 528 -8.90 17.15 -15.96
N TRP A 529 -10.13 16.99 -16.48
CA TRP A 529 -10.55 17.67 -17.68
C TRP A 529 -10.53 19.19 -17.51
N TRP A 530 -11.08 19.70 -16.42
CA TRP A 530 -11.20 21.15 -16.20
C TRP A 530 -9.85 21.85 -16.06
N TYR A 531 -8.93 21.29 -15.30
CA TYR A 531 -7.67 21.96 -14.96
C TYR A 531 -6.52 21.63 -15.91
N TYR A 532 -6.53 20.45 -16.59
CA TYR A 532 -5.36 19.95 -17.29
C TYR A 532 -5.59 19.45 -18.71
N ALA A 533 -6.74 18.81 -19.04
CA ALA A 533 -6.91 18.10 -20.29
C ALA A 533 -7.61 18.90 -21.40
N ARG A 534 -8.45 19.88 -21.08
CA ARG A 534 -9.15 20.70 -22.08
C ARG A 534 -8.19 21.67 -22.80
N LYS A 535 -8.55 22.12 -24.01
CA LYS A 535 -7.71 23.00 -24.85
C LYS A 535 -7.26 24.29 -24.14
N ASN A 536 -8.13 24.91 -23.35
CA ASN A 536 -7.87 26.13 -22.59
C ASN A 536 -7.82 25.83 -21.08
N ALA A 537 -7.16 24.72 -20.71
CA ALA A 537 -6.93 24.39 -19.31
C ALA A 537 -5.99 25.41 -18.66
N GLU A 538 -6.09 25.56 -17.32
CA GLU A 538 -5.23 26.45 -16.55
C GLU A 538 -3.75 26.05 -16.66
N VAL A 539 -3.47 24.75 -16.63
CA VAL A 539 -2.11 24.20 -16.80
C VAL A 539 -2.20 22.97 -17.71
N PRO A 540 -2.22 23.15 -19.05
CA PRO A 540 -2.26 22.02 -19.96
C PRO A 540 -1.02 21.13 -19.83
N CYS A 541 -1.16 19.82 -19.74
CA CYS A 541 -0.02 18.90 -19.59
C CYS A 541 -0.28 17.49 -20.18
#